data_fa4f7e9c4133d819adb2da0a9919eab6
#
_entry.id   fa4f7e9c4133d819adb2da0a9919eab6
#
_cell.length_a   1.000
_cell.length_b   1.000
_cell.length_c   1.000
_cell.angle_alpha   90.00
_cell.angle_beta   90.00
_cell.angle_gamma   90.00
#
_symmetry.space_group_name_H-M   'P 1'
#
loop_
_entity.id
_entity.type
_entity.pdbx_description
1 polymer ?
#
loop_
_entity_poly.entity_id
_entity_poly.type
_entity_poly.pdbx_seq_one_letter_code
_entity_poly.pdbx_strand_id
1 'polypeptide(L)'
;MELNLKRPLAFFDLETTGLNTTTDRIVEISILKINVNGQEEQRSWLLNPEIPISKEASEVTGYTDEFVADKPTFREKANEIAVFIGNADLAGYNILKFDVPILVEEFLRVDYDFDIKGRDLIDVMNIFMKMEPRTLKGAYRFF
;
A
#
# COMPACT_ATOMS: atom_id res chain seq x y z
N MET A 1 20.75 4.95 -5.54
CA MET A 1 20.40 3.84 -6.45
C MET A 1 19.81 4.40 -7.72
N GLU A 2 20.38 4.05 -8.85
CA GLU A 2 19.79 4.42 -10.14
C GLU A 2 18.81 3.36 -10.58
N LEU A 3 17.60 3.79 -10.92
CA LEU A 3 16.56 2.94 -11.46
C LEU A 3 16.20 3.46 -12.85
N ASN A 4 16.25 2.58 -13.84
CA ASN A 4 15.80 2.91 -15.19
C ASN A 4 14.30 2.70 -15.28
N LEU A 5 13.54 3.63 -14.69
CA LEU A 5 12.10 3.55 -14.65
C LEU A 5 11.50 4.18 -15.89
N LYS A 6 10.58 3.48 -16.53
CA LYS A 6 9.77 4.02 -17.63
C LYS A 6 8.54 4.76 -17.08
N ARG A 7 8.09 4.37 -15.89
CA ARG A 7 7.00 4.99 -15.17
C ARG A 7 7.42 5.14 -13.72
N PRO A 8 6.78 6.02 -12.96
CA PRO A 8 7.04 6.09 -11.52
C PRO A 8 6.79 4.74 -10.86
N LEU A 9 7.43 4.52 -9.72
CA LEU A 9 7.24 3.31 -8.92
C LEU A 9 6.73 3.72 -7.55
N ALA A 10 5.59 3.17 -7.15
CA ALA A 10 4.99 3.44 -5.86
C ALA A 10 5.15 2.22 -4.95
N PHE A 11 6.05 2.33 -3.98
CA PHE A 11 6.13 1.36 -2.89
C PHE A 11 5.04 1.69 -1.89
N PHE A 12 4.21 0.71 -1.55
CA PHE A 12 3.15 0.98 -0.61
C PHE A 12 3.03 -0.12 0.43
N ASP A 13 2.53 0.27 1.59
CA ASP A 13 2.30 -0.62 2.72
C ASP A 13 0.97 -0.24 3.36
N LEU A 14 0.23 -1.23 3.80
CA LEU A 14 -1.08 -1.06 4.41
C LEU A 14 -1.09 -1.58 5.83
N GLU A 15 -1.75 -0.83 6.72
CA GLU A 15 -2.24 -1.34 7.98
C GLU A 15 -3.75 -1.48 7.85
N THR A 16 -4.29 -2.62 8.27
CA THR A 16 -5.68 -2.99 8.04
C THR A 16 -6.38 -3.46 9.30
N THR A 17 -7.70 -3.62 9.21
CA THR A 17 -8.50 -4.11 10.34
C THR A 17 -8.34 -5.61 10.60
N GLY A 18 -7.75 -6.33 9.67
CA GLY A 18 -7.52 -7.78 9.77
C GLY A 18 -6.95 -8.33 8.47
N LEU A 19 -6.93 -9.65 8.33
CA LEU A 19 -6.26 -10.33 7.23
C LEU A 19 -7.19 -10.82 6.12
N ASN A 20 -8.48 -10.55 6.20
CA ASN A 20 -9.44 -10.96 5.16
C ASN A 20 -9.49 -9.91 4.05
N THR A 21 -8.99 -10.25 2.87
CA THR A 21 -8.84 -9.29 1.78
C THR A 21 -10.16 -8.81 1.18
N THR A 22 -11.27 -9.51 1.42
CA THR A 22 -12.58 -9.12 0.89
C THR A 22 -13.41 -8.32 1.88
N THR A 23 -13.21 -8.49 3.17
CA THR A 23 -14.03 -7.85 4.21
C THR A 23 -13.29 -6.84 5.05
N ASP A 24 -11.96 -7.00 5.22
CA ASP A 24 -11.19 -6.06 6.02
C ASP A 24 -10.88 -4.78 5.25
N ARG A 25 -10.59 -3.71 5.99
CA ARG A 25 -10.49 -2.37 5.44
C ARG A 25 -9.16 -1.73 5.84
N ILE A 26 -8.75 -0.73 5.07
CA ILE A 26 -7.48 -0.02 5.31
C ILE A 26 -7.65 0.95 6.47
N VAL A 27 -6.70 0.89 7.42
CA VAL A 27 -6.55 1.86 8.50
C VAL A 27 -5.48 2.88 8.16
N GLU A 28 -4.40 2.45 7.53
CA GLU A 28 -3.34 3.35 7.08
C GLU A 28 -2.80 2.87 5.75
N ILE A 29 -2.54 3.81 4.84
CA ILE A 29 -1.81 3.55 3.61
C ILE A 29 -0.60 4.50 3.56
N SER A 30 0.59 3.93 3.41
CA SER A 30 1.84 4.68 3.28
C SER A 30 2.43 4.40 1.91
N ILE A 31 2.80 5.45 1.19
CA ILE A 31 3.32 5.34 -0.17
C ILE A 31 4.62 6.11 -0.29
N LEU A 32 5.65 5.43 -0.78
CA LEU A 32 6.89 6.06 -1.25
C LEU A 32 6.90 5.97 -2.76
N LYS A 33 6.79 7.11 -3.42
CA LYS A 33 6.76 7.19 -4.88
C LYS A 33 8.11 7.65 -5.41
N ILE A 34 8.71 6.87 -6.28
CA ILE A 34 9.95 7.21 -6.96
C ILE A 34 9.60 7.60 -8.39
N ASN A 35 9.84 8.87 -8.74
CA ASN A 35 9.54 9.38 -10.08
C ASN A 35 10.63 8.98 -11.07
N VAL A 36 10.33 9.11 -12.36
CA VAL A 36 11.23 8.72 -13.44
C VAL A 36 12.58 9.45 -13.34
N ASN A 37 12.56 10.69 -12.86
CA ASN A 37 13.77 11.51 -12.67
C ASN A 37 14.53 11.17 -11.39
N GLY A 38 14.09 10.18 -10.61
CA GLY A 38 14.71 9.76 -9.36
C GLY A 38 14.24 10.49 -8.12
N GLN A 39 13.39 11.51 -8.26
CA GLN A 39 12.86 12.22 -7.11
C GLN A 39 11.88 11.34 -6.35
N GLU A 40 11.91 11.45 -5.02
CA GLU A 40 11.05 10.67 -4.13
C GLU A 40 10.03 11.56 -3.45
N GLU A 41 8.80 11.05 -3.32
CA GLU A 41 7.72 11.70 -2.60
C GLU A 41 7.11 10.66 -1.66
N GLN A 42 6.87 11.05 -0.42
CA GLN A 42 6.27 10.15 0.55
C GLN A 42 5.02 10.77 1.13
N ARG A 43 3.94 9.98 1.19
CA ARG A 43 2.68 10.38 1.83
C ARG A 43 2.07 9.20 2.56
N SER A 44 1.37 9.51 3.64
CA SER A 44 0.61 8.54 4.41
C SER A 44 -0.77 9.09 4.71
N TRP A 45 -1.76 8.20 4.73
CA TRP A 45 -3.13 8.53 5.09
C TRP A 45 -3.58 7.60 6.21
N LEU A 46 -4.00 8.19 7.34
CA LEU A 46 -4.72 7.49 8.39
C LEU A 46 -6.21 7.59 8.08
N LEU A 47 -6.91 6.46 8.15
CA LEU A 47 -8.30 6.36 7.70
C LEU A 47 -9.17 5.75 8.79
N ASN A 48 -10.43 6.22 8.84
CA ASN A 48 -11.46 5.53 9.58
C ASN A 48 -11.94 4.36 8.74
N PRO A 49 -11.71 3.10 9.18
CA PRO A 49 -12.09 1.94 8.36
C PRO A 49 -13.58 1.65 8.35
N GLU A 50 -14.37 2.34 9.18
CA GLU A 50 -15.83 2.19 9.29
C GLU A 50 -16.29 0.80 9.75
N ILE A 51 -15.36 -0.06 10.13
CA ILE A 51 -15.62 -1.36 10.75
C ILE A 51 -14.66 -1.51 11.95
N PRO A 52 -14.96 -2.39 12.91
CA PRO A 52 -14.07 -2.60 14.04
C PRO A 52 -12.72 -3.17 13.60
N ILE A 53 -11.67 -2.71 14.29
CA ILE A 53 -10.33 -3.28 14.12
C ILE A 53 -10.27 -4.53 14.99
N SER A 54 -9.82 -5.66 14.42
CA SER A 54 -9.70 -6.89 15.21
C SER A 54 -8.69 -6.68 16.34
N LYS A 55 -8.84 -7.44 17.41
CA LYS A 55 -7.92 -7.37 18.55
C LYS A 55 -6.48 -7.65 18.11
N GLU A 56 -6.31 -8.67 17.26
CA GLU A 56 -5.00 -9.04 16.75
C GLU A 56 -4.39 -7.93 15.91
N ALA A 57 -5.18 -7.33 15.03
CA ALA A 57 -4.71 -6.22 14.21
C ALA A 57 -4.35 -5.02 15.06
N SER A 58 -5.15 -4.69 16.08
CA SER A 58 -4.87 -3.58 17.00
C SER A 58 -3.57 -3.81 17.76
N GLU A 59 -3.30 -5.03 18.19
CA GLU A 59 -2.05 -5.37 18.87
C GLU A 59 -0.83 -5.21 17.95
N VAL A 60 -0.95 -5.57 16.68
CA VAL A 60 0.14 -5.47 15.72
C VAL A 60 0.37 -4.03 15.28
N THR A 61 -0.69 -3.30 14.96
CA THR A 61 -0.58 -1.95 14.38
C THR A 61 -0.50 -0.85 15.43
N GLY A 62 -1.05 -1.10 16.63
CA GLY A 62 -1.18 -0.09 17.66
C GLY A 62 -2.37 0.83 17.49
N TYR A 63 -3.17 0.65 16.43
CA TYR A 63 -4.34 1.50 16.20
C TYR A 63 -5.58 0.92 16.86
N THR A 64 -6.39 1.82 17.45
CA THR A 64 -7.64 1.47 18.12
C THR A 64 -8.82 2.12 17.40
N ASP A 65 -10.03 1.60 17.64
CA ASP A 65 -11.24 2.17 17.07
C ASP A 65 -11.41 3.64 17.47
N GLU A 66 -11.08 3.97 18.71
CA GLU A 66 -11.19 5.34 19.22
C GLU A 66 -10.22 6.28 18.51
N PHE A 67 -8.99 5.81 18.25
CA PHE A 67 -7.97 6.63 17.63
C PHE A 67 -8.34 7.01 16.20
N VAL A 68 -8.95 6.10 15.46
CA VAL A 68 -9.28 6.34 14.04
C VAL A 68 -10.69 6.90 13.82
N ALA A 69 -11.48 7.02 14.88
CA ALA A 69 -12.89 7.43 14.78
C ALA A 69 -13.07 8.81 14.12
N ASP A 70 -12.13 9.72 14.32
CA ASP A 70 -12.19 11.08 13.76
C ASP A 70 -11.38 11.25 12.47
N LYS A 71 -10.83 10.15 11.92
CA LYS A 71 -10.07 10.22 10.69
C LYS A 71 -11.00 10.17 9.48
N PRO A 72 -10.54 10.68 8.32
CA PRO A 72 -11.35 10.59 7.10
C PRO A 72 -11.51 9.14 6.66
N THR A 73 -12.60 8.89 5.92
CA THR A 73 -12.85 7.56 5.36
C THR A 73 -12.07 7.39 4.05
N PHE A 74 -11.98 6.15 3.59
CA PHE A 74 -11.37 5.89 2.27
C PHE A 74 -12.15 6.62 1.18
N ARG A 75 -13.48 6.66 1.27
CA ARG A 75 -14.30 7.37 0.29
C ARG A 75 -13.90 8.84 0.16
N GLU A 76 -13.62 9.49 1.27
CA GLU A 76 -13.21 10.89 1.28
C GLU A 76 -11.83 11.11 0.68
N LYS A 77 -10.95 10.11 0.75
CA LYS A 77 -9.55 10.24 0.31
C LYS A 77 -9.23 9.45 -0.96
N ALA A 78 -10.18 8.70 -1.51
CA ALA A 78 -9.94 7.83 -2.65
C ALA A 78 -9.32 8.57 -3.84
N ASN A 79 -9.88 9.71 -4.21
CA ASN A 79 -9.38 10.49 -5.33
C ASN A 79 -7.95 11.01 -5.05
N GLU A 80 -7.70 11.51 -3.86
CA GLU A 80 -6.38 12.02 -3.47
C GLU A 80 -5.32 10.93 -3.53
N ILE A 81 -5.64 9.74 -3.03
CA ILE A 81 -4.75 8.57 -3.06
C ILE A 81 -4.50 8.15 -4.51
N ALA A 82 -5.54 8.03 -5.31
CA ALA A 82 -5.42 7.62 -6.71
C ALA A 82 -4.60 8.62 -7.52
N VAL A 83 -4.79 9.91 -7.32
CA VAL A 83 -4.04 10.96 -8.02
C VAL A 83 -2.56 10.92 -7.61
N PHE A 84 -2.28 10.69 -6.32
CA PHE A 84 -0.90 10.59 -5.88
C PHE A 84 -0.19 9.38 -6.51
N ILE A 85 -0.86 8.23 -6.57
CA ILE A 85 -0.31 7.04 -7.25
C ILE A 85 -0.12 7.34 -8.75
N GLY A 86 -1.09 8.01 -9.36
CA GLY A 86 -1.02 8.36 -10.78
C GLY A 86 -0.86 7.12 -11.65
N ASN A 87 0.08 7.18 -12.58
CA ASN A 87 0.37 6.06 -13.50
C ASN A 87 1.51 5.15 -12.99
N ALA A 88 1.86 5.23 -11.72
CA ALA A 88 2.97 4.45 -11.17
C ALA A 88 2.68 2.96 -11.20
N ASP A 89 3.74 2.17 -11.38
CA ASP A 89 3.70 0.76 -11.07
C ASP A 89 3.69 0.58 -9.56
N LEU A 90 3.20 -0.53 -9.07
CA LEU A 90 3.06 -0.78 -7.64
C LEU A 90 4.08 -1.80 -7.17
N ALA A 91 4.71 -1.52 -6.03
CA ALA A 91 5.66 -2.42 -5.41
C ALA A 91 5.39 -2.49 -3.91
N GLY A 92 5.84 -3.57 -3.29
CA GLY A 92 5.73 -3.76 -1.87
C GLY A 92 5.99 -5.19 -1.47
N TYR A 93 5.92 -5.46 -0.17
CA TYR A 93 6.15 -6.79 0.37
C TYR A 93 4.82 -7.53 0.50
N ASN A 94 4.74 -8.71 -0.13
CA ASN A 94 3.56 -9.58 -0.11
C ASN A 94 2.30 -8.88 -0.67
N ILE A 95 2.48 -7.97 -1.63
CA ILE A 95 1.37 -7.15 -2.11
C ILE A 95 0.38 -7.92 -3.00
N LEU A 96 0.84 -8.95 -3.72
CA LEU A 96 -0.02 -9.69 -4.64
C LEU A 96 -1.11 -10.46 -3.91
N LYS A 97 -0.80 -10.99 -2.74
CA LYS A 97 -1.75 -11.79 -1.95
C LYS A 97 -2.58 -10.95 -0.98
N PHE A 98 -2.11 -9.76 -0.61
CA PHE A 98 -2.71 -9.01 0.48
C PHE A 98 -3.02 -7.56 0.11
N ASP A 99 -1.99 -6.72 -0.06
CA ASP A 99 -2.18 -5.27 -0.17
C ASP A 99 -2.95 -4.86 -1.44
N VAL A 100 -2.60 -5.44 -2.59
CA VAL A 100 -3.27 -5.11 -3.85
C VAL A 100 -4.75 -5.52 -3.82
N PRO A 101 -5.11 -6.76 -3.42
CA PRO A 101 -6.52 -7.14 -3.31
C PRO A 101 -7.32 -6.22 -2.38
N ILE A 102 -6.77 -5.83 -1.24
CA ILE A 102 -7.46 -4.93 -0.31
C ILE A 102 -7.65 -3.55 -0.92
N LEU A 103 -6.60 -3.01 -1.53
CA LEU A 103 -6.66 -1.69 -2.16
C LEU A 103 -7.70 -1.66 -3.27
N VAL A 104 -7.73 -2.68 -4.12
CA VAL A 104 -8.71 -2.79 -5.21
C VAL A 104 -10.13 -2.84 -4.64
N GLU A 105 -10.36 -3.63 -3.58
CA GLU A 105 -11.68 -3.72 -2.95
C GLU A 105 -12.11 -2.38 -2.37
N GLU A 106 -11.19 -1.62 -1.78
CA GLU A 106 -11.53 -0.30 -1.25
C GLU A 106 -11.97 0.65 -2.36
N PHE A 107 -11.29 0.67 -3.48
CA PHE A 107 -11.70 1.50 -4.62
C PHE A 107 -13.05 1.04 -5.20
N LEU A 108 -13.27 -0.27 -5.29
CA LEU A 108 -14.55 -0.81 -5.77
C LEU A 108 -15.73 -0.40 -4.90
N ARG A 109 -15.55 -0.40 -3.57
CA ARG A 109 -16.62 -0.01 -2.64
C ARG A 109 -17.07 1.43 -2.80
N VAL A 110 -16.19 2.29 -3.29
CA VAL A 110 -16.50 3.71 -3.49
C VAL A 110 -16.76 4.04 -4.96
N ASP A 111 -16.94 3.02 -5.79
CA ASP A 111 -17.18 3.14 -7.23
C ASP A 111 -16.11 3.98 -7.95
N TYR A 112 -14.88 3.88 -7.49
CA TYR A 112 -13.75 4.57 -8.11
C TYR A 112 -13.04 3.61 -9.06
N ASP A 113 -12.90 4.03 -10.33
CA ASP A 113 -12.24 3.22 -11.36
C ASP A 113 -10.73 3.38 -11.22
N PHE A 114 -10.12 2.51 -10.41
CA PHE A 114 -8.67 2.46 -10.23
C PHE A 114 -8.08 1.40 -11.16
N ASP A 115 -7.32 1.84 -12.16
CA ASP A 115 -6.73 0.93 -13.14
C ASP A 115 -5.57 0.13 -12.53
N ILE A 116 -5.77 -1.18 -12.42
CA ILE A 116 -4.72 -2.10 -11.96
C ILE A 116 -4.07 -2.84 -13.13
N LYS A 117 -4.79 -3.01 -14.25
CA LYS A 117 -4.34 -3.85 -15.38
C LYS A 117 -3.19 -3.24 -16.16
N GLY A 118 -3.11 -1.92 -16.20
CA GLY A 118 -2.07 -1.22 -16.93
C GLY A 118 -0.77 -1.06 -16.16
N ARG A 119 -0.66 -1.67 -14.97
CA ARG A 119 0.47 -1.50 -14.07
C ARG A 119 1.25 -2.78 -13.89
N ASP A 120 2.56 -2.66 -13.76
CA ASP A 120 3.39 -3.76 -13.26
C ASP A 120 3.23 -3.83 -11.74
N LEU A 121 3.13 -5.04 -11.22
CA LEU A 121 3.01 -5.32 -9.79
C LEU A 121 4.25 -6.07 -9.35
N ILE A 122 5.07 -5.44 -8.51
CA ILE A 122 6.37 -5.96 -8.11
C ILE A 122 6.33 -6.36 -6.65
N ASP A 123 6.29 -7.67 -6.39
CA ASP A 123 6.26 -8.19 -5.04
C ASP A 123 7.67 -8.52 -4.60
N VAL A 124 8.23 -7.66 -3.74
CA VAL A 124 9.63 -7.82 -3.28
C VAL A 124 9.82 -9.05 -2.39
N MET A 125 8.74 -9.61 -1.83
CA MET A 125 8.84 -10.89 -1.12
C MET A 125 9.36 -12.00 -2.02
N ASN A 126 8.86 -12.05 -3.26
CA ASN A 126 9.32 -13.03 -4.24
C ASN A 126 10.78 -12.82 -4.61
N ILE A 127 11.22 -11.57 -4.68
CA ILE A 127 12.61 -11.24 -4.95
C ILE A 127 13.49 -11.73 -3.81
N PHE A 128 13.14 -11.42 -2.56
CA PHE A 128 13.91 -11.80 -1.38
C PHE A 128 14.03 -13.33 -1.24
N MET A 129 12.96 -14.06 -1.52
CA MET A 129 12.96 -15.52 -1.42
C MET A 129 13.87 -16.21 -2.45
N LYS A 130 14.24 -15.51 -3.52
CA LYS A 130 15.11 -16.00 -4.58
C LYS A 130 16.56 -15.56 -4.42
N MET A 131 16.86 -14.69 -3.46
CA MET A 131 18.18 -14.11 -3.27
C MET A 131 18.96 -14.85 -2.17
N GLU A 132 20.31 -14.84 -2.30
CA GLU A 132 21.16 -15.32 -1.23
C GLU A 132 21.14 -14.36 -0.05
N PRO A 133 21.36 -14.83 1.20
CA PRO A 133 21.31 -13.97 2.38
C PRO A 133 22.18 -12.71 2.29
N ARG A 134 23.36 -12.78 1.71
CA ARG A 134 24.24 -11.63 1.56
C ARG A 134 23.69 -10.59 0.59
N THR A 135 22.91 -11.01 -0.42
CA THR A 135 22.25 -10.10 -1.37
C THR A 135 21.02 -9.48 -0.75
N LEU A 136 20.34 -10.18 0.16
CA LEU A 136 19.20 -9.63 0.89
C LEU A 136 19.59 -8.39 1.69
N LYS A 137 20.76 -8.38 2.31
CA LYS A 137 21.24 -7.21 3.03
C LYS A 137 21.42 -6.01 2.11
N GLY A 138 21.94 -6.25 0.90
CA GLY A 138 22.07 -5.21 -0.11
C GLY A 138 20.72 -4.69 -0.57
N ALA A 139 19.75 -5.57 -0.79
CA ALA A 139 18.39 -5.20 -1.20
C ALA A 139 17.69 -4.34 -0.15
N TYR A 140 17.84 -4.68 1.13
CA TYR A 140 17.22 -3.92 2.23
C TYR A 140 17.66 -2.46 2.27
N ARG A 141 18.84 -2.14 1.79
CA ARG A 141 19.34 -0.77 1.77
C ARG A 141 18.64 0.11 0.74
N PHE A 142 17.94 -0.48 -0.20
CA PHE A 142 17.22 0.23 -1.26
C PHE A 142 15.74 0.40 -0.96
N PHE A 143 15.24 -0.32 0.01
CA PHE A 143 13.85 -0.29 0.42
C PHE A 143 13.74 0.14 1.88
#